data_988f0ceabf586509934c7c39bd93a4ed
#
_entry.id   988f0ceabf586509934c7c39bd93a4ed
#
_cell.length_a   1.000
_cell.length_b   1.000
_cell.length_c   1.000
_cell.angle_alpha   90.00
_cell.angle_beta   90.00
_cell.angle_gamma   90.00
#
_symmetry.space_group_name_H-M   'P 1'
#
loop_
_entity.id
_entity.type
_entity.pdbx_description
1 polymer ?
#
loop_
_entity_poly.entity_id
_entity_poly.type
_entity_poly.pdbx_seq_one_letter_code
_entity_poly.pdbx_strand_id
1 'polypeptide(L)'
;MENLFLSNEAKEIIESSINCAVADLDYEVVEIKYSKEYGKFNLTVYIWSKDGIDLNACETAHNALNTVLDKYEELFPEEYVLNVSSSGLDRPIVTMDDFRRAMGTEIEVKDGKVKYHGILLSHTENSFVIRTTDKNSKEITLTKENVKIQPYIRF
;
A
#
# COMPACT_ATOMS: atom_id res chain seq x y z
N MET A 1 6.74 11.64 -16.25
CA MET A 1 7.36 10.80 -17.27
C MET A 1 6.93 9.36 -17.12
N GLU A 2 6.39 8.85 -18.13
CA GLU A 2 5.96 7.47 -18.02
C GLU A 2 7.14 6.50 -18.07
N ASN A 3 6.91 5.36 -17.55
CA ASN A 3 7.86 4.29 -17.54
C ASN A 3 7.77 3.52 -18.85
N LEU A 4 8.90 3.32 -19.49
CA LEU A 4 8.96 2.62 -20.76
C LEU A 4 9.23 1.13 -20.61
N PHE A 5 9.24 0.63 -19.38
CA PHE A 5 9.44 -0.78 -19.10
C PHE A 5 8.40 -1.64 -19.80
N LEU A 6 7.13 -1.28 -19.67
CA LEU A 6 6.02 -2.01 -20.27
C LEU A 6 5.13 -1.06 -21.05
N SER A 7 4.53 -1.57 -22.14
CA SER A 7 3.49 -0.84 -22.84
C SER A 7 2.25 -0.75 -21.95
N ASN A 8 1.33 0.16 -22.27
CA ASN A 8 0.10 0.31 -21.50
C ASN A 8 -0.73 -0.97 -21.53
N GLU A 9 -0.79 -1.64 -22.68
CA GLU A 9 -1.53 -2.90 -22.78
C GLU A 9 -0.90 -4.00 -21.94
N ALA A 10 0.43 -4.09 -21.95
CA ALA A 10 1.15 -5.09 -21.16
C ALA A 10 0.94 -4.83 -19.67
N LYS A 11 1.01 -3.56 -19.24
CA LYS A 11 0.75 -3.21 -17.84
C LYS A 11 -0.62 -3.66 -17.40
N GLU A 12 -1.62 -3.41 -18.23
CA GLU A 12 -3.00 -3.76 -17.90
C GLU A 12 -3.15 -5.26 -17.67
N ILE A 13 -2.59 -6.06 -18.56
CA ILE A 13 -2.63 -7.51 -18.44
C ILE A 13 -1.90 -7.99 -17.21
N ILE A 14 -0.70 -7.48 -16.99
CA ILE A 14 0.16 -7.91 -15.89
C ILE A 14 -0.45 -7.50 -14.55
N GLU A 15 -0.92 -6.26 -14.44
CA GLU A 15 -1.51 -5.79 -13.18
C GLU A 15 -2.80 -6.49 -12.85
N SER A 16 -3.61 -6.79 -13.85
CA SER A 16 -4.82 -7.57 -13.66
C SER A 16 -4.49 -8.96 -13.12
N SER A 17 -3.47 -9.60 -13.69
CA SER A 17 -3.03 -10.92 -13.25
C SER A 17 -2.47 -10.89 -11.83
N ILE A 18 -1.72 -9.85 -11.50
CA ILE A 18 -1.17 -9.66 -10.15
C ILE A 18 -2.30 -9.49 -9.15
N ASN A 19 -3.28 -8.63 -9.46
CA ASN A 19 -4.41 -8.40 -8.57
C ASN A 19 -5.19 -9.69 -8.31
N CYS A 20 -5.41 -10.49 -9.34
CA CYS A 20 -6.12 -11.77 -9.18
C CYS A 20 -5.34 -12.74 -8.31
N ALA A 21 -4.04 -12.87 -8.53
CA ALA A 21 -3.22 -13.81 -7.78
C ALA A 21 -3.13 -13.43 -6.31
N VAL A 22 -3.00 -12.14 -6.03
CA VAL A 22 -2.93 -11.63 -4.65
C VAL A 22 -4.28 -11.80 -3.96
N ALA A 23 -5.38 -11.53 -4.66
CA ALA A 23 -6.72 -11.70 -4.11
C ALA A 23 -7.01 -13.16 -3.77
N ASP A 24 -6.49 -14.09 -4.56
CA ASP A 24 -6.67 -15.53 -4.29
C ASP A 24 -6.01 -15.94 -2.96
N LEU A 25 -5.05 -15.16 -2.48
CA LEU A 25 -4.40 -15.40 -1.19
C LEU A 25 -5.07 -14.64 -0.06
N ASP A 26 -6.18 -13.98 -0.34
CA ASP A 26 -6.88 -13.11 0.63
C ASP A 26 -6.05 -11.89 1.04
N TYR A 27 -5.17 -11.46 0.15
CA TYR A 27 -4.40 -10.24 0.35
C TYR A 27 -4.86 -9.20 -0.66
N GLU A 28 -4.40 -7.98 -0.46
CA GLU A 28 -4.77 -6.85 -1.32
C GLU A 28 -3.52 -6.19 -1.88
N VAL A 29 -3.56 -5.79 -3.16
CA VAL A 29 -2.48 -5.02 -3.76
C VAL A 29 -2.68 -3.56 -3.40
N VAL A 30 -1.68 -2.95 -2.80
CA VAL A 30 -1.70 -1.54 -2.43
C VAL A 30 -1.14 -0.70 -3.57
N GLU A 31 -0.05 -1.15 -4.13
CA GLU A 31 0.64 -0.41 -5.18
C GLU A 31 1.53 -1.35 -5.98
N ILE A 32 1.69 -1.05 -7.25
CA ILE A 32 2.63 -1.74 -8.13
C ILE A 32 3.59 -0.69 -8.66
N LYS A 33 4.88 -0.85 -8.40
CA LYS A 33 5.89 0.10 -8.85
C LYS A 33 6.82 -0.54 -9.87
N TYR A 34 7.18 0.25 -10.86
CA TYR A 34 8.16 -0.11 -11.86
C TYR A 34 9.34 0.84 -11.71
N SER A 35 10.54 0.29 -11.55
CA SER A 35 11.71 1.14 -11.41
C SER A 35 12.91 0.46 -12.06
N LYS A 36 13.95 1.26 -12.30
CA LYS A 36 15.20 0.74 -12.81
C LYS A 36 16.29 1.08 -11.81
N GLU A 37 16.88 0.04 -11.24
CA GLU A 37 17.93 0.21 -10.24
C GLU A 37 19.09 -0.69 -10.59
N TYR A 38 20.29 -0.13 -10.50
CA TYR A 38 21.52 -0.87 -10.80
C TYR A 38 21.49 -1.54 -12.18
N GLY A 39 20.88 -0.85 -13.14
CA GLY A 39 20.79 -1.36 -14.51
C GLY A 39 19.76 -2.43 -14.75
N LYS A 40 18.96 -2.77 -13.74
CA LYS A 40 17.92 -3.80 -13.83
C LYS A 40 16.54 -3.22 -13.61
N PHE A 41 15.57 -3.78 -14.31
CA PHE A 41 14.17 -3.43 -14.06
C PHE A 41 13.67 -4.16 -12.83
N ASN A 42 12.96 -3.43 -11.99
CA ASN A 42 12.36 -3.96 -10.78
C ASN A 42 10.85 -3.76 -10.85
N LEU A 43 10.13 -4.82 -10.59
CA LEU A 43 8.68 -4.80 -10.45
C LEU A 43 8.39 -5.08 -8.98
N THR A 44 7.87 -4.09 -8.28
CA THR A 44 7.61 -4.22 -6.85
C THR A 44 6.11 -4.18 -6.60
N VAL A 45 5.62 -5.20 -5.93
CA VAL A 45 4.20 -5.32 -5.57
C VAL A 45 4.09 -5.16 -4.06
N TYR A 46 3.36 -4.13 -3.63
CA TYR A 46 3.09 -3.91 -2.21
C TYR A 46 1.75 -4.51 -1.89
N ILE A 47 1.71 -5.38 -0.88
CA ILE A 47 0.51 -6.10 -0.49
C ILE A 47 0.11 -5.77 0.95
N TRP A 48 -1.15 -6.00 1.25
CA TRP A 48 -1.73 -5.70 2.55
C TRP A 48 -2.74 -6.77 2.93
N SER A 49 -2.84 -7.04 4.21
CA SER A 49 -3.86 -7.91 4.78
C SER A 49 -4.29 -7.33 6.12
N LYS A 50 -5.55 -7.52 6.45
CA LYS A 50 -6.09 -7.08 7.74
C LYS A 50 -5.31 -7.67 8.91
N ASP A 51 -4.84 -8.89 8.76
CA ASP A 51 -4.10 -9.59 9.81
C ASP A 51 -2.59 -9.37 9.76
N GLY A 52 -2.15 -8.52 8.84
CA GLY A 52 -0.74 -8.22 8.67
C GLY A 52 -0.07 -9.12 7.64
N ILE A 53 1.08 -8.67 7.19
CA ILE A 53 1.89 -9.40 6.21
C ILE A 53 3.27 -9.68 6.83
N ASP A 54 3.56 -10.94 7.09
CA ASP A 54 4.87 -11.34 7.59
C ASP A 54 5.75 -11.84 6.43
N LEU A 55 6.95 -12.30 6.75
CA LEU A 55 7.88 -12.79 5.74
C LEU A 55 7.32 -13.99 4.98
N ASN A 56 6.63 -14.90 5.68
CA ASN A 56 6.04 -16.06 5.04
C ASN A 56 4.95 -15.65 4.05
N ALA A 57 4.16 -14.65 4.40
CA ALA A 57 3.13 -14.14 3.50
C ALA A 57 3.75 -13.52 2.26
N CYS A 58 4.83 -12.75 2.41
CA CYS A 58 5.53 -12.17 1.28
C CYS A 58 6.11 -13.26 0.38
N GLU A 59 6.69 -14.30 0.97
CA GLU A 59 7.27 -15.39 0.21
C GLU A 59 6.20 -16.16 -0.56
N THR A 60 5.07 -16.43 0.08
CA THR A 60 3.95 -17.10 -0.55
C THR A 60 3.42 -16.30 -1.74
N ALA A 61 3.27 -14.99 -1.55
CA ALA A 61 2.81 -14.11 -2.61
C ALA A 61 3.83 -14.04 -3.74
N HIS A 62 5.11 -13.95 -3.40
CA HIS A 62 6.18 -13.90 -4.39
C HIS A 62 6.16 -15.15 -5.28
N ASN A 63 6.03 -16.32 -4.68
CA ASN A 63 6.00 -17.58 -5.43
C ASN A 63 4.76 -17.65 -6.32
N ALA A 64 3.61 -17.23 -5.81
CA ALA A 64 2.38 -17.22 -6.60
C ALA A 64 2.51 -16.27 -7.79
N LEU A 65 3.08 -15.09 -7.57
CA LEU A 65 3.26 -14.11 -8.62
C LEU A 65 4.29 -14.56 -9.66
N ASN A 66 5.36 -15.21 -9.24
CA ASN A 66 6.31 -15.77 -10.18
C ASN A 66 5.63 -16.75 -11.14
N THR A 67 4.81 -17.64 -10.60
CA THR A 67 4.10 -18.61 -11.41
C THR A 67 3.18 -17.94 -12.43
N VAL A 68 2.46 -16.91 -12.00
CA VAL A 68 1.53 -16.19 -12.87
C VAL A 68 2.29 -15.38 -13.92
N LEU A 69 3.33 -14.68 -13.51
CA LEU A 69 4.06 -13.79 -14.42
C LEU A 69 4.92 -14.54 -15.42
N ASP A 70 5.32 -15.76 -15.11
CA ASP A 70 6.05 -16.59 -16.09
C ASP A 70 5.24 -16.80 -17.37
N LYS A 71 3.92 -16.76 -17.28
CA LYS A 71 3.04 -16.90 -18.43
C LYS A 71 3.10 -15.69 -19.35
N TYR A 72 3.58 -14.57 -18.85
CA TYR A 72 3.60 -13.29 -19.57
C TYR A 72 5.02 -12.78 -19.79
N GLU A 73 6.00 -13.67 -19.74
CA GLU A 73 7.40 -13.29 -19.89
C GLU A 73 7.64 -12.51 -21.18
N GLU A 74 6.93 -12.84 -22.24
CA GLU A 74 7.06 -12.17 -23.54
C GLU A 74 6.68 -10.68 -23.48
N LEU A 75 5.87 -10.28 -22.51
CA LEU A 75 5.43 -8.89 -22.39
C LEU A 75 6.49 -7.99 -21.78
N PHE A 76 7.52 -8.57 -21.18
CA PHE A 76 8.61 -7.81 -20.59
C PHE A 76 9.73 -7.63 -21.60
N PRO A 77 10.14 -6.38 -21.87
CA PRO A 77 11.19 -6.13 -22.85
C PRO A 77 12.57 -6.58 -22.40
N GLU A 78 12.79 -6.78 -21.11
CA GLU A 78 14.05 -7.20 -20.53
C GLU A 78 13.79 -8.06 -19.31
N GLU A 79 14.84 -8.66 -18.81
CA GLU A 79 14.76 -9.36 -17.54
C GLU A 79 14.38 -8.37 -16.45
N TYR A 80 13.64 -8.84 -15.47
CA TYR A 80 13.20 -8.01 -14.36
C TYR A 80 13.33 -8.77 -13.06
N VAL A 81 13.39 -8.01 -11.97
CA VAL A 81 13.40 -8.56 -10.61
C VAL A 81 12.04 -8.32 -10.01
N LEU A 82 11.42 -9.39 -9.52
CA LEU A 82 10.14 -9.29 -8.83
C LEU A 82 10.38 -9.13 -7.34
N ASN A 83 9.83 -8.06 -6.77
CA ASN A 83 9.89 -7.81 -5.33
C ASN A 83 8.48 -7.77 -4.79
N VAL A 84 8.25 -8.43 -3.66
CA VAL A 84 6.97 -8.37 -2.96
C VAL A 84 7.24 -7.89 -1.55
N SER A 85 6.49 -6.90 -1.11
CA SER A 85 6.70 -6.28 0.18
C SER A 85 5.36 -5.96 0.83
N SER A 86 5.37 -5.84 2.16
CA SER A 86 4.20 -5.29 2.84
C SER A 86 4.11 -3.80 2.52
N SER A 87 2.93 -3.21 2.67
CA SER A 87 2.79 -1.78 2.52
C SER A 87 3.71 -1.08 3.53
N GLY A 88 4.45 -0.06 3.08
CA GLY A 88 5.45 0.58 3.91
C GLY A 88 4.86 1.24 5.15
N LEU A 89 5.65 1.25 6.24
CA LEU A 89 5.24 1.86 7.50
C LEU A 89 5.09 3.37 7.40
N ASP A 90 5.80 3.98 6.48
CA ASP A 90 5.80 5.44 6.31
C ASP A 90 4.92 5.89 5.14
N ARG A 91 4.11 4.99 4.62
CA ARG A 91 3.25 5.31 3.48
C ARG A 91 2.16 6.29 3.91
N PRO A 92 2.02 7.44 3.23
CA PRO A 92 0.98 8.41 3.59
C PRO A 92 -0.41 7.83 3.39
N ILE A 93 -1.35 8.31 4.20
CA ILE A 93 -2.75 7.91 4.09
C ILE A 93 -3.47 9.03 3.34
N VAL A 94 -3.88 8.75 2.11
CA VAL A 94 -4.43 9.78 1.21
C VAL A 94 -5.78 9.35 0.62
N THR A 95 -5.86 8.15 0.09
CA THR A 95 -7.06 7.68 -0.63
C THR A 95 -8.08 7.08 0.33
N MET A 96 -9.30 6.91 -0.18
CA MET A 96 -10.34 6.22 0.60
C MET A 96 -9.90 4.81 0.99
N ASP A 97 -9.22 4.12 0.09
CA ASP A 97 -8.70 2.79 0.39
C ASP A 97 -7.61 2.84 1.45
N ASP A 98 -6.76 3.86 1.43
CA ASP A 98 -5.76 4.04 2.48
C ASP A 98 -6.42 4.19 3.84
N PHE A 99 -7.48 4.99 3.93
CA PHE A 99 -8.24 5.17 5.18
C PHE A 99 -8.90 3.86 5.61
N ARG A 100 -9.48 3.14 4.65
CA ARG A 100 -10.12 1.86 4.96
C ARG A 100 -9.13 0.89 5.57
N ARG A 101 -7.93 0.78 4.99
CA ARG A 101 -6.90 -0.12 5.51
C ARG A 101 -6.39 0.32 6.87
N ALA A 102 -6.40 1.62 7.15
CA ALA A 102 -5.88 2.16 8.41
C ALA A 102 -6.90 2.12 9.54
N MET A 103 -8.15 1.74 9.27
CA MET A 103 -9.18 1.67 10.31
C MET A 103 -8.74 0.80 11.47
N GLY A 104 -8.90 1.33 12.70
CA GLY A 104 -8.51 0.62 13.90
C GLY A 104 -7.03 0.68 14.24
N THR A 105 -6.23 1.35 13.41
CA THR A 105 -4.80 1.48 13.66
C THR A 105 -4.45 2.87 14.18
N GLU A 106 -3.27 2.99 14.77
CA GLU A 106 -2.78 4.28 15.23
C GLU A 106 -2.23 5.08 14.07
N ILE A 107 -2.64 6.34 13.99
CA ILE A 107 -2.18 7.26 12.95
C ILE A 107 -1.72 8.56 13.57
N GLU A 108 -0.88 9.28 12.84
CA GLU A 108 -0.43 10.61 13.19
C GLU A 108 -0.96 11.59 12.15
N VAL A 109 -1.51 12.69 12.63
CA VAL A 109 -2.07 13.73 11.77
C VAL A 109 -1.36 15.04 12.05
N LYS A 110 -0.89 15.70 10.99
CA LYS A 110 -0.31 17.02 11.08
C LYS A 110 -1.26 18.02 10.41
N ASP A 111 -1.76 18.94 11.20
CA ASP A 111 -2.63 20.02 10.75
C ASP A 111 -1.92 21.33 11.03
N GLY A 112 -1.13 21.81 10.06
CA GLY A 112 -0.28 22.95 10.26
C GLY A 112 0.76 22.67 11.35
N LYS A 113 0.68 23.41 12.45
CA LYS A 113 1.61 23.24 13.57
C LYS A 113 1.11 22.25 14.61
N VAL A 114 -0.12 21.81 14.48
CA VAL A 114 -0.74 20.92 15.46
C VAL A 114 -0.56 19.47 15.04
N LYS A 115 -0.20 18.62 15.95
CA LYS A 115 -0.09 17.19 15.73
C LYS A 115 -1.13 16.46 16.59
N TYR A 116 -1.78 15.50 15.96
CA TYR A 116 -2.70 14.60 16.66
C TYR A 116 -2.18 13.19 16.51
N HIS A 117 -2.42 12.37 17.52
CA HIS A 117 -2.07 10.97 17.48
C HIS A 117 -3.23 10.18 18.08
N GLY A 118 -3.73 9.22 17.33
CA GLY A 118 -4.86 8.46 17.82
C GLY A 118 -5.19 7.29 16.92
N ILE A 119 -6.22 6.56 17.31
CA ILE A 119 -6.71 5.42 16.55
C ILE A 119 -7.81 5.90 15.61
N LEU A 120 -7.69 5.52 14.34
CA LEU A 120 -8.69 5.89 13.33
C LEU A 120 -9.95 5.06 13.57
N LEU A 121 -11.06 5.75 13.90
CA LEU A 121 -12.33 5.10 14.22
C LEU A 121 -13.27 5.05 13.03
N SER A 122 -13.30 6.10 12.22
CA SER A 122 -14.20 6.17 11.08
C SER A 122 -13.69 7.22 10.11
N HIS A 123 -14.22 7.17 8.89
CA HIS A 123 -13.90 8.18 7.89
C HIS A 123 -15.04 8.32 6.91
N THR A 124 -15.10 9.50 6.30
CA THR A 124 -16.02 9.79 5.21
C THR A 124 -15.19 10.33 4.05
N GLU A 125 -15.85 10.77 3.00
CA GLU A 125 -15.15 11.35 1.86
C GLU A 125 -14.31 12.57 2.25
N ASN A 126 -14.80 13.40 3.19
CA ASN A 126 -14.19 14.68 3.53
C ASN A 126 -13.58 14.75 4.91
N SER A 127 -13.85 13.81 5.78
CA SER A 127 -13.44 13.89 7.17
C SER A 127 -13.11 12.52 7.75
N PHE A 128 -12.59 12.53 8.95
CA PHE A 128 -12.31 11.29 9.68
C PHE A 128 -12.32 11.58 11.17
N VAL A 129 -12.50 10.52 11.96
CA VAL A 129 -12.56 10.61 13.42
C VAL A 129 -11.45 9.75 14.00
N ILE A 130 -10.72 10.32 14.94
CA ILE A 130 -9.71 9.58 15.71
C ILE A 130 -10.04 9.62 17.17
N ARG A 131 -9.57 8.60 17.91
CA ARG A 131 -9.61 8.61 19.38
C ARG A 131 -8.18 8.80 19.84
N THR A 132 -7.92 9.91 20.55
CA THR A 132 -6.59 10.19 21.03
C THR A 132 -6.13 9.12 22.03
N THR A 133 -4.81 8.91 22.09
CA THR A 133 -4.24 7.88 22.94
C THR A 133 -3.76 8.44 24.29
N ASP A 134 -4.09 9.70 24.59
CA ASP A 134 -3.75 10.31 25.86
C ASP A 134 -4.75 9.88 26.94
N LYS A 135 -4.54 10.40 28.15
CA LYS A 135 -5.39 10.06 29.29
C LYS A 135 -6.85 10.43 29.09
N ASN A 136 -7.12 11.43 28.27
CA ASN A 136 -8.47 11.91 28.06
C ASN A 136 -9.25 11.08 27.03
N SER A 137 -8.57 10.35 26.17
CA SER A 137 -9.18 9.49 25.13
C SER A 137 -10.32 10.19 24.41
N LYS A 138 -10.06 11.38 23.89
CA LYS A 138 -11.10 12.16 23.23
C LYS A 138 -11.27 11.73 21.78
N GLU A 139 -12.51 11.79 21.31
CA GLU A 139 -12.79 11.61 19.89
C GLU A 139 -12.74 12.97 19.23
N ILE A 140 -11.97 13.07 18.16
CA ILE A 140 -11.77 14.32 17.43
C ILE A 140 -12.12 14.07 15.97
N THR A 141 -12.94 14.96 15.42
CA THR A 141 -13.27 14.93 13.99
C THR A 141 -12.38 15.94 13.27
N LEU A 142 -11.68 15.45 12.22
CA LEU A 142 -10.77 16.28 11.45
C LEU A 142 -11.16 16.22 9.97
N THR A 143 -10.84 17.27 9.23
CA THR A 143 -11.05 17.27 7.79
C THR A 143 -9.85 16.65 7.11
N LYS A 144 -10.09 16.08 5.94
CA LYS A 144 -9.00 15.52 5.14
C LYS A 144 -8.23 16.58 4.37
N GLU A 145 -8.73 17.81 4.35
CA GLU A 145 -8.15 18.91 3.63
C GLU A 145 -7.00 19.53 4.41
N ASN A 146 -5.88 19.77 3.72
CA ASN A 146 -4.72 20.48 4.28
C ASN A 146 -4.08 19.80 5.48
N VAL A 147 -4.22 18.48 5.60
CA VAL A 147 -3.58 17.72 6.66
C VAL A 147 -2.69 16.65 6.04
N LYS A 148 -1.67 16.25 6.77
CA LYS A 148 -0.80 15.14 6.41
C LYS A 148 -1.05 14.02 7.39
N ILE A 149 -1.35 12.84 6.88
CA ILE A 149 -1.71 11.69 7.70
C ILE A 149 -0.77 10.55 7.34
N GLN A 150 -0.26 9.90 8.37
CA GLN A 150 0.62 8.75 8.17
C GLN A 150 0.45 7.77 9.32
N PRO A 151 0.82 6.50 9.13
CA PRO A 151 0.80 5.54 10.22
C PRO A 151 1.72 6.02 11.36
N TYR A 152 1.30 5.77 12.58
CA TYR A 152 2.13 6.09 13.74
C TYR A 152 3.07 4.92 13.99
N ILE A 153 4.37 5.20 13.99
CA ILE A 153 5.39 4.17 14.15
C ILE A 153 5.94 4.23 15.56
N ARG A 154 5.87 3.11 16.27
CA ARG A 154 6.46 2.98 17.59
C ARG A 154 7.84 2.37 17.49
N PHE A 155 8.77 2.98 18.19
CA PHE A 155 10.15 2.49 18.23
C PHE A 155 10.49 1.95 19.61
#